data_4806a41a57f401a36f6e922b6f1a8e56
#
_entry.id   4806a41a57f401a36f6e922b6f1a8e56
#
_cell.length_a   1.000
_cell.length_b   1.000
_cell.length_c   1.000
_cell.angle_alpha   90.00
_cell.angle_beta   90.00
_cell.angle_gamma   90.00
#
_symmetry.space_group_name_H-M   'P 1'
#
loop_
_entity.id
_entity.type
_entity.pdbx_description
1 polymer ?
#
loop_
_entity_poly.entity_id
_entity_poly.type
_entity_poly.pdbx_seq_one_letter_code
_entity_poly.pdbx_strand_id
1 'polypeptide(L)'
;MYVQNEWHLGKVIEVEKHYPGNYGAPGVPRSKKRKRTPEDIARQNLTNKNKRVQRLILANFKEGDWHLILKYRPGQRPEVFDEAKQHLKQFVSDMRKAYKAAGVPFKYIAVTERGKRGQALHHHLVIEDIATDQVNTVKLVKKFWPGTEAFVDLYEDGDYKKLAEYIVKKETKEDGTWATYTRSRNLITPKPIRKVINRKRWSMDPKPKKGYYIVKDSVVNGFNPVTEYPYQHYTMKLIDPGGDTS
;
A
#
# COMPACT_ATOMS: atom_id res chain seq x y z
N MET A 1 -22.15 21.96 2.76
CA MET A 1 -21.22 21.22 3.63
C MET A 1 -20.42 20.22 2.82
N TYR A 2 -19.24 19.82 3.28
CA TYR A 2 -18.44 18.76 2.66
C TYR A 2 -17.87 17.84 3.74
N VAL A 3 -17.43 16.64 3.33
CA VAL A 3 -16.77 15.66 4.19
C VAL A 3 -15.26 15.74 3.99
N GLN A 4 -14.52 15.71 5.08
CA GLN A 4 -13.07 15.56 5.11
C GLN A 4 -12.74 14.25 5.84
N ASN A 5 -12.04 13.37 5.14
CA ASN A 5 -11.48 12.15 5.68
C ASN A 5 -9.98 12.33 5.88
N GLU A 6 -9.45 11.98 7.04
CA GLU A 6 -8.02 12.03 7.35
C GLU A 6 -7.55 10.65 7.79
N TRP A 7 -6.52 10.13 7.15
CA TRP A 7 -5.80 8.93 7.60
C TRP A 7 -4.48 9.35 8.21
N HIS A 8 -4.27 9.01 9.49
CA HIS A 8 -3.01 9.20 10.18
C HIS A 8 -2.18 7.91 10.07
N LEU A 9 -1.08 7.96 9.34
CA LEU A 9 -0.29 6.81 8.88
C LEU A 9 1.19 7.03 9.24
N GLY A 10 1.52 6.90 10.53
CA GLY A 10 2.87 7.20 11.01
C GLY A 10 3.23 8.68 10.79
N LYS A 11 4.30 8.94 10.05
CA LYS A 11 4.76 10.29 9.69
C LYS A 11 3.90 10.97 8.60
N VAL A 12 2.94 10.26 8.01
CA VAL A 12 2.12 10.70 6.89
C VAL A 12 0.68 10.93 7.31
N ILE A 13 0.08 12.02 6.84
CA ILE A 13 -1.37 12.28 6.93
C ILE A 13 -1.91 12.41 5.52
N GLU A 14 -2.81 11.52 5.13
CA GLU A 14 -3.54 11.60 3.87
C GLU A 14 -4.90 12.25 4.12
N VAL A 15 -5.29 13.20 3.27
CA VAL A 15 -6.56 13.94 3.39
C VAL A 15 -7.35 13.82 2.09
N GLU A 16 -8.62 13.47 2.21
CA GLU A 16 -9.59 13.50 1.11
C GLU A 16 -10.77 14.39 1.48
N LYS A 17 -11.15 15.31 0.59
CA LYS A 17 -12.36 16.12 0.71
C LYS A 17 -13.31 15.84 -0.43
N HIS A 18 -14.57 15.64 -0.10
CA HIS A 18 -15.60 15.35 -1.10
C HIS A 18 -16.98 15.80 -0.60
N TYR A 19 -17.92 15.94 -1.53
CA TYR A 19 -19.32 16.18 -1.18
C TYR A 19 -20.04 14.86 -0.94
N PRO A 20 -20.81 14.74 0.14
CA PRO A 20 -21.61 13.53 0.39
C PRO A 20 -22.74 13.41 -0.65
N GLY A 21 -22.86 12.27 -1.31
CA GLY A 21 -23.85 12.06 -2.36
C GLY A 21 -25.30 12.23 -1.90
N ASN A 22 -25.59 11.89 -0.65
CA ASN A 22 -26.96 11.92 -0.10
C ASN A 22 -27.47 13.34 0.20
N TYR A 23 -26.60 14.32 0.40
CA TYR A 23 -26.99 15.68 0.77
C TYR A 23 -26.95 16.64 -0.40
N GLY A 24 -26.44 16.20 -1.55
CA GLY A 24 -26.15 17.08 -2.65
C GLY A 24 -25.14 18.17 -2.29
N ALA A 25 -24.90 19.06 -3.22
CA ALA A 25 -24.07 20.24 -3.01
C ALA A 25 -24.70 21.42 -3.75
N PRO A 26 -25.75 22.04 -3.22
CA PRO A 26 -26.44 23.13 -3.88
C PRO A 26 -25.48 24.26 -4.26
N GLY A 27 -25.53 24.70 -5.53
CA GLY A 27 -24.67 25.75 -6.07
C GLY A 27 -23.21 25.33 -6.32
N VAL A 28 -22.87 24.04 -6.21
CA VAL A 28 -21.57 23.50 -6.59
C VAL A 28 -21.67 22.94 -8.00
N PRO A 29 -20.84 23.39 -8.95
CA PRO A 29 -20.85 22.85 -10.30
C PRO A 29 -20.45 21.39 -10.31
N ARG A 30 -21.14 20.58 -11.12
CA ARG A 30 -20.81 19.19 -11.38
C ARG A 30 -20.17 19.09 -12.76
N SER A 31 -19.31 18.09 -12.97
CA SER A 31 -18.86 17.75 -14.30
C SER A 31 -20.03 17.21 -15.13
N LYS A 32 -19.92 17.27 -16.45
CA LYS A 32 -20.92 16.65 -17.33
C LYS A 32 -21.00 15.16 -17.07
N LYS A 33 -22.21 14.64 -16.90
CA LYS A 33 -22.46 13.23 -16.70
C LYS A 33 -22.00 12.43 -17.92
N ARG A 34 -21.09 11.49 -17.71
CA ARG A 34 -20.63 10.55 -18.72
C ARG A 34 -20.92 9.12 -18.26
N LYS A 35 -21.45 8.31 -19.14
CA LYS A 35 -21.59 6.87 -18.84
C LYS A 35 -20.18 6.29 -18.67
N ARG A 36 -19.95 5.64 -17.54
CA ARG A 36 -18.65 5.04 -17.22
C ARG A 36 -18.43 3.79 -18.07
N THR A 37 -17.26 3.68 -18.67
CA THR A 37 -16.86 2.47 -19.38
C THR A 37 -16.35 1.40 -18.39
N PRO A 38 -16.31 0.11 -18.78
CA PRO A 38 -15.67 -0.93 -17.99
C PRO A 38 -14.22 -0.59 -17.63
N GLU A 39 -13.48 0.07 -18.52
CA GLU A 39 -12.10 0.51 -18.33
C GLU A 39 -12.00 1.61 -17.26
N ASP A 40 -12.95 2.57 -17.24
CA ASP A 40 -13.03 3.60 -16.18
C ASP A 40 -13.24 2.96 -14.81
N ILE A 41 -14.12 1.95 -14.74
CA ILE A 41 -14.39 1.20 -13.51
C ILE A 41 -13.15 0.43 -13.08
N ALA A 42 -12.50 -0.27 -14.00
CA ALA A 42 -11.28 -1.04 -13.71
C ALA A 42 -10.15 -0.15 -13.20
N ARG A 43 -9.92 1.01 -13.84
CA ARG A 43 -8.92 2.01 -13.43
C ARG A 43 -9.20 2.55 -12.04
N GLN A 44 -10.47 2.88 -11.74
CA GLN A 44 -10.87 3.36 -10.40
C GLN A 44 -10.65 2.27 -9.34
N ASN A 45 -11.02 1.03 -9.62
CA ASN A 45 -10.82 -0.10 -8.71
C ASN A 45 -9.33 -0.34 -8.45
N LEU A 46 -8.47 -0.23 -9.47
CA LEU A 46 -7.02 -0.33 -9.32
C LEU A 46 -6.48 0.81 -8.44
N THR A 47 -6.88 2.05 -8.69
CA THR A 47 -6.49 3.21 -7.88
C THR A 47 -6.89 3.02 -6.41
N ASN A 48 -8.11 2.55 -6.15
CA ASN A 48 -8.59 2.29 -4.79
C ASN A 48 -7.79 1.17 -4.11
N LYS A 49 -7.43 0.13 -4.87
CA LYS A 49 -6.63 -0.99 -4.38
C LYS A 49 -5.21 -0.55 -4.04
N ASN A 50 -4.57 0.27 -4.90
CA ASN A 50 -3.25 0.86 -4.65
C ASN A 50 -3.25 1.69 -3.37
N LYS A 51 -4.19 2.63 -3.22
CA LYS A 51 -4.34 3.44 -1.99
C LYS A 51 -4.53 2.58 -0.74
N ARG A 52 -5.31 1.49 -0.84
CA ARG A 52 -5.52 0.58 0.29
C ARG A 52 -4.22 -0.10 0.71
N VAL A 53 -3.44 -0.60 -0.24
CA VAL A 53 -2.15 -1.27 0.05
C VAL A 53 -1.13 -0.26 0.56
N GLN A 54 -1.05 0.92 -0.03
CA GLN A 54 -0.20 2.01 0.43
C GLN A 54 -0.48 2.38 1.90
N ARG A 55 -1.76 2.59 2.25
CA ARG A 55 -2.19 2.85 3.63
C ARG A 55 -1.85 1.69 4.58
N LEU A 56 -1.94 0.43 4.11
CA LEU A 56 -1.54 -0.72 4.91
C LEU A 56 -0.04 -0.74 5.17
N ILE A 57 0.79 -0.42 4.19
CA ILE A 57 2.24 -0.34 4.37
C ILE A 57 2.56 0.76 5.39
N LEU A 58 2.08 1.98 5.16
CA LEU A 58 2.32 3.14 6.01
C LEU A 58 1.87 2.96 7.47
N ALA A 59 0.82 2.15 7.71
CA ALA A 59 0.29 1.94 9.06
C ALA A 59 0.95 0.80 9.82
N ASN A 60 1.70 -0.07 9.16
CA ASN A 60 2.20 -1.31 9.76
C ASN A 60 3.71 -1.49 9.64
N PHE A 61 4.36 -0.78 8.74
CA PHE A 61 5.79 -0.89 8.47
C PHE A 61 6.44 0.49 8.54
N LYS A 62 7.73 0.50 8.81
CA LYS A 62 8.52 1.72 9.01
C LYS A 62 9.85 1.65 8.26
N GLU A 63 10.57 2.73 8.27
CA GLU A 63 11.96 2.79 7.83
C GLU A 63 12.80 1.73 8.55
N GLY A 64 13.67 1.04 7.83
CA GLY A 64 14.45 -0.08 8.33
C GLY A 64 13.77 -1.45 8.26
N ASP A 65 12.47 -1.51 7.94
CA ASP A 65 11.82 -2.76 7.58
C ASP A 65 12.22 -3.21 6.16
N TRP A 66 11.90 -4.42 5.75
CA TRP A 66 12.38 -5.00 4.52
C TRP A 66 11.32 -5.10 3.41
N HIS A 67 11.69 -4.64 2.22
CA HIS A 67 11.14 -5.16 0.98
C HIS A 67 11.99 -6.36 0.58
N LEU A 68 11.52 -7.55 0.93
CA LEU A 68 12.19 -8.82 0.70
C LEU A 68 11.81 -9.39 -0.66
N ILE A 69 12.80 -9.84 -1.42
CA ILE A 69 12.61 -10.52 -2.71
C ILE A 69 13.12 -11.94 -2.57
N LEU A 70 12.24 -12.93 -2.74
CA LEU A 70 12.56 -14.34 -2.67
C LEU A 70 12.57 -14.94 -4.08
N LYS A 71 13.69 -15.50 -4.49
CA LYS A 71 13.90 -16.11 -5.81
C LYS A 71 14.25 -17.58 -5.67
N TYR A 72 13.99 -18.35 -6.70
CA TYR A 72 14.35 -19.76 -6.78
C TYR A 72 15.71 -19.94 -7.44
N ARG A 73 16.45 -20.98 -7.03
CA ARG A 73 17.67 -21.38 -7.73
C ARG A 73 17.34 -21.97 -9.10
N PRO A 74 18.26 -21.89 -10.08
CA PRO A 74 18.11 -22.65 -11.32
C PRO A 74 17.81 -24.12 -11.03
N GLY A 75 16.88 -24.72 -11.79
CA GLY A 75 16.46 -26.11 -11.59
C GLY A 75 15.44 -26.36 -10.47
N GLN A 76 15.13 -25.34 -9.62
CA GLN A 76 14.12 -25.43 -8.55
C GLN A 76 12.96 -24.46 -8.76
N ARG A 77 12.85 -23.92 -9.96
CA ARG A 77 11.83 -22.91 -10.27
C ARG A 77 10.49 -23.58 -10.52
N PRO A 78 9.43 -23.14 -9.82
CA PRO A 78 8.09 -23.62 -10.12
C PRO A 78 7.65 -23.13 -11.51
N GLU A 79 6.94 -23.95 -12.22
CA GLU A 79 6.41 -23.63 -13.55
C GLU A 79 5.08 -22.87 -13.45
N VAL A 80 4.29 -23.17 -12.41
CA VAL A 80 2.95 -22.64 -12.22
C VAL A 80 2.82 -21.80 -10.93
N PHE A 81 1.91 -20.85 -10.96
CA PHE A 81 1.66 -19.96 -9.83
C PHE A 81 1.23 -20.70 -8.55
N ASP A 82 0.47 -21.77 -8.66
CA ASP A 82 -0.07 -22.45 -7.50
C ASP A 82 1.03 -23.22 -6.73
N GLU A 83 2.02 -23.77 -7.43
CA GLU A 83 3.22 -24.36 -6.80
C GLU A 83 4.02 -23.26 -6.06
N ALA A 84 4.31 -22.15 -6.74
CA ALA A 84 5.00 -21.02 -6.13
C ALA A 84 4.26 -20.49 -4.88
N LYS A 85 2.92 -20.44 -4.92
CA LYS A 85 2.11 -20.06 -3.76
C LYS A 85 2.23 -21.04 -2.60
N GLN A 86 2.32 -22.34 -2.86
CA GLN A 86 2.49 -23.33 -1.82
C GLN A 86 3.85 -23.15 -1.13
N HIS A 87 4.92 -22.89 -1.88
CA HIS A 87 6.24 -22.56 -1.33
C HIS A 87 6.19 -21.30 -0.45
N LEU A 88 5.56 -20.24 -0.94
CA LEU A 88 5.37 -19.03 -0.16
C LEU A 88 4.54 -19.29 1.11
N LYS A 89 3.48 -20.08 1.03
CA LYS A 89 2.65 -20.45 2.18
C LYS A 89 3.45 -21.21 3.23
N GLN A 90 4.31 -22.14 2.81
CA GLN A 90 5.19 -22.88 3.71
C GLN A 90 6.18 -21.93 4.39
N PHE A 91 6.89 -21.09 3.63
CA PHE A 91 7.80 -20.08 4.16
C PHE A 91 7.11 -19.19 5.20
N VAL A 92 5.95 -18.61 4.87
CA VAL A 92 5.17 -17.76 5.80
C VAL A 92 4.74 -18.54 7.04
N SER A 93 4.42 -19.82 6.91
CA SER A 93 4.06 -20.69 8.05
C SER A 93 5.23 -20.86 9.02
N ASP A 94 6.42 -21.10 8.49
CA ASP A 94 7.62 -21.34 9.30
C ASP A 94 8.12 -20.05 9.95
N MET A 95 8.10 -18.92 9.23
CA MET A 95 8.33 -17.61 9.82
C MET A 95 7.37 -17.32 10.97
N ARG A 96 6.07 -17.57 10.77
CA ARG A 96 5.05 -17.36 11.80
C ARG A 96 5.27 -18.22 13.04
N LYS A 97 5.68 -19.49 12.87
CA LYS A 97 5.99 -20.40 13.99
C LYS A 97 7.17 -19.87 14.80
N ALA A 98 8.26 -19.46 14.12
CA ALA A 98 9.45 -18.93 14.78
C ALA A 98 9.16 -17.62 15.55
N TYR A 99 8.43 -16.69 14.95
CA TYR A 99 8.02 -15.45 15.59
C TYR A 99 7.09 -15.70 16.79
N LYS A 100 6.13 -16.62 16.64
CA LYS A 100 5.22 -16.99 17.73
C LYS A 100 5.97 -17.60 18.91
N ALA A 101 6.97 -18.44 18.67
CA ALA A 101 7.79 -19.04 19.73
C ALA A 101 8.55 -17.99 20.54
N ALA A 102 8.88 -16.86 19.96
CA ALA A 102 9.50 -15.70 20.61
C ALA A 102 8.47 -14.66 21.13
N GLY A 103 7.18 -14.98 21.08
CA GLY A 103 6.13 -14.06 21.55
C GLY A 103 5.86 -12.85 20.67
N VAL A 104 6.38 -12.83 19.43
CA VAL A 104 6.29 -11.69 18.50
C VAL A 104 5.34 -12.02 17.34
N PRO A 105 4.43 -11.12 16.93
CA PRO A 105 3.56 -11.36 15.80
C PRO A 105 4.30 -11.13 14.47
N PHE A 106 4.24 -12.10 13.56
CA PHE A 106 4.78 -11.94 12.21
C PHE A 106 3.80 -11.16 11.33
N LYS A 107 4.24 -9.99 10.82
CA LYS A 107 3.49 -9.14 9.89
C LYS A 107 4.09 -9.24 8.50
N TYR A 108 3.23 -9.35 7.47
CA TYR A 108 3.69 -9.34 6.08
C TYR A 108 2.60 -8.90 5.11
N ILE A 109 3.03 -8.39 3.95
CA ILE A 109 2.27 -8.29 2.71
C ILE A 109 3.11 -8.99 1.65
N ALA A 110 2.52 -9.86 0.83
CA ALA A 110 3.27 -10.66 -0.15
C ALA A 110 2.55 -10.78 -1.48
N VAL A 111 3.30 -10.77 -2.58
CA VAL A 111 2.82 -11.04 -3.93
C VAL A 111 3.78 -11.99 -4.65
N THR A 112 3.23 -12.86 -5.48
CA THR A 112 3.99 -13.69 -6.42
C THR A 112 3.83 -13.10 -7.81
N GLU A 113 4.92 -12.96 -8.55
CA GLU A 113 4.90 -12.47 -9.94
C GLU A 113 5.88 -13.21 -10.84
N ARG A 114 5.71 -13.05 -12.15
CA ARG A 114 6.71 -13.44 -13.15
C ARG A 114 7.68 -12.28 -13.40
N GLY A 115 8.96 -12.60 -13.55
CA GLY A 115 9.97 -11.62 -13.89
C GLY A 115 9.70 -10.95 -15.24
N LYS A 116 10.22 -9.72 -15.42
CA LYS A 116 10.02 -8.92 -16.65
C LYS A 116 10.41 -9.63 -17.95
N ARG A 117 11.32 -10.59 -17.90
CA ARG A 117 11.70 -11.42 -19.04
C ARG A 117 10.85 -12.69 -19.16
N GLY A 118 9.69 -12.72 -18.52
CA GLY A 118 8.62 -13.71 -18.67
C GLY A 118 8.87 -15.08 -18.06
N GLN A 119 9.95 -15.28 -17.30
CA GLN A 119 10.38 -16.67 -17.13
C GLN A 119 10.29 -17.18 -15.71
N ALA A 120 10.79 -16.46 -14.73
CA ALA A 120 10.89 -17.02 -13.39
C ALA A 120 9.87 -16.41 -12.43
N LEU A 121 9.07 -17.26 -11.81
CA LEU A 121 8.25 -16.88 -10.67
C LEU A 121 9.16 -16.48 -9.50
N HIS A 122 8.78 -15.48 -8.75
CA HIS A 122 9.44 -15.02 -7.54
C HIS A 122 8.44 -14.30 -6.64
N HIS A 123 8.84 -14.02 -5.41
CA HIS A 123 7.97 -13.39 -4.44
C HIS A 123 8.55 -12.07 -3.97
N HIS A 124 7.68 -11.09 -3.78
CA HIS A 124 7.98 -9.83 -3.09
C HIS A 124 7.18 -9.77 -1.81
N LEU A 125 7.85 -9.46 -0.71
CA LEU A 125 7.22 -9.32 0.59
C LEU A 125 7.62 -7.98 1.21
N VAL A 126 6.71 -7.39 1.96
CA VAL A 126 7.02 -6.35 2.95
C VAL A 126 6.92 -7.02 4.31
N ILE A 127 7.98 -6.99 5.08
CA ILE A 127 8.10 -7.64 6.41
C ILE A 127 8.80 -6.70 7.39
N GLU A 128 8.45 -6.81 8.66
CA GLU A 128 9.09 -6.08 9.75
C GLU A 128 10.49 -6.64 10.02
N ASP A 129 11.49 -5.76 10.17
CA ASP A 129 12.81 -6.18 10.66
C ASP A 129 12.82 -6.26 12.17
N ILE A 130 13.17 -7.43 12.69
CA ILE A 130 13.35 -7.68 14.11
C ILE A 130 14.70 -8.32 14.32
N ALA A 131 15.52 -7.71 15.15
CA ALA A 131 16.83 -8.19 15.53
C ALA A 131 16.94 -8.20 17.06
N THR A 132 16.50 -9.30 17.68
CA THR A 132 16.63 -9.58 19.12
C THR A 132 17.38 -10.89 19.32
N ASP A 133 17.73 -11.21 20.55
CA ASP A 133 18.34 -12.51 20.90
C ASP A 133 17.45 -13.69 20.54
N GLN A 134 16.14 -13.51 20.56
CA GLN A 134 15.15 -14.56 20.31
C GLN A 134 14.68 -14.61 18.85
N VAL A 135 14.64 -13.49 18.15
CA VAL A 135 14.21 -13.37 16.75
C VAL A 135 15.17 -12.52 15.96
N ASN A 136 15.65 -13.05 14.86
CA ASN A 136 16.38 -12.29 13.87
C ASN A 136 15.78 -12.56 12.49
N THR A 137 15.10 -11.57 11.91
CA THR A 137 14.38 -11.67 10.65
C THR A 137 15.28 -12.18 9.52
N VAL A 138 16.46 -11.61 9.36
CA VAL A 138 17.41 -11.97 8.29
C VAL A 138 17.88 -13.43 8.41
N LYS A 139 18.23 -13.87 9.63
CA LYS A 139 18.63 -15.25 9.88
C LYS A 139 17.51 -16.25 9.62
N LEU A 140 16.28 -15.91 10.01
CA LEU A 140 15.10 -16.76 9.79
C LEU A 140 14.73 -16.86 8.32
N VAL A 141 14.79 -15.76 7.56
CA VAL A 141 14.57 -15.76 6.12
C VAL A 141 15.56 -16.72 5.44
N LYS A 142 16.86 -16.56 5.72
CA LYS A 142 17.93 -17.44 5.18
C LYS A 142 17.76 -18.90 5.57
N LYS A 143 17.24 -19.17 6.77
CA LYS A 143 16.98 -20.54 7.25
C LYS A 143 15.80 -21.20 6.54
N PHE A 144 14.71 -20.47 6.30
CA PHE A 144 13.46 -21.05 5.81
C PHE A 144 13.25 -20.92 4.31
N TRP A 145 14.01 -20.05 3.63
CA TRP A 145 13.93 -19.94 2.18
C TRP A 145 15.09 -20.70 1.52
N PRO A 146 14.80 -21.77 0.76
CA PRO A 146 15.86 -22.60 0.16
C PRO A 146 16.50 -21.96 -1.09
N GLY A 147 15.93 -20.89 -1.61
CA GLY A 147 16.38 -20.20 -2.81
C GLY A 147 17.45 -19.14 -2.55
N THR A 148 17.33 -18.03 -3.23
CA THR A 148 18.11 -16.81 -3.00
C THR A 148 17.20 -15.68 -2.56
N GLU A 149 17.72 -14.80 -1.72
CA GLU A 149 16.98 -13.66 -1.19
C GLU A 149 17.71 -12.35 -1.44
N ALA A 150 16.95 -11.26 -1.57
CA ALA A 150 17.48 -9.91 -1.56
C ALA A 150 16.66 -9.06 -0.59
N PHE A 151 17.37 -8.36 0.28
CA PHE A 151 16.79 -7.43 1.23
C PHE A 151 16.99 -6.01 0.69
N VAL A 152 15.91 -5.30 0.51
CA VAL A 152 15.90 -3.89 0.10
C VAL A 152 15.33 -3.11 1.26
N ASP A 153 16.07 -2.11 1.74
CA ASP A 153 15.60 -1.26 2.82
C ASP A 153 14.27 -0.60 2.47
N LEU A 154 13.32 -0.74 3.38
CA LEU A 154 12.08 0.00 3.31
C LEU A 154 12.32 1.36 3.94
N TYR A 155 12.84 2.31 3.15
CA TYR A 155 13.05 3.66 3.61
C TYR A 155 11.93 4.58 3.16
N GLU A 156 11.71 5.60 3.92
CA GLU A 156 10.59 6.52 3.74
C GLU A 156 10.95 7.62 2.72
N ASP A 157 11.17 7.20 1.47
CA ASP A 157 11.27 8.13 0.33
C ASP A 157 9.87 8.65 -0.05
N GLY A 158 9.08 8.96 0.90
CA GLY A 158 7.82 9.49 0.57
C GLY A 158 6.64 8.70 1.12
N ASP A 159 5.98 7.95 0.29
CA ASP A 159 4.64 7.47 0.60
C ASP A 159 4.41 6.00 0.24
N TYR A 160 5.45 5.27 -0.12
CA TYR A 160 5.40 3.89 -0.63
C TYR A 160 4.43 3.65 -1.80
N LYS A 161 4.09 4.70 -2.55
CA LYS A 161 3.14 4.62 -3.67
C LYS A 161 3.61 3.64 -4.74
N LYS A 162 4.87 3.75 -5.16
CA LYS A 162 5.47 2.87 -6.17
C LYS A 162 5.46 1.40 -5.71
N LEU A 163 5.79 1.15 -4.44
CA LEU A 163 5.77 -0.19 -3.87
C LEU A 163 4.35 -0.76 -3.79
N ALA A 164 3.36 0.04 -3.42
CA ALA A 164 1.96 -0.37 -3.40
C ALA A 164 1.45 -0.68 -4.81
N GLU A 165 1.76 0.15 -5.81
CA GLU A 165 1.43 -0.09 -7.21
C GLU A 165 2.06 -1.40 -7.72
N TYR A 166 3.30 -1.66 -7.33
CA TYR A 166 4.01 -2.87 -7.65
C TYR A 166 3.32 -4.13 -7.05
N ILE A 167 2.99 -4.10 -5.76
CA ILE A 167 2.30 -5.20 -5.06
C ILE A 167 0.90 -5.48 -5.64
N VAL A 168 0.23 -4.44 -6.12
CA VAL A 168 -1.13 -4.53 -6.66
C VAL A 168 -1.16 -4.88 -8.14
N LYS A 169 -0.01 -4.81 -8.83
CA LYS A 169 0.11 -5.14 -10.24
C LYS A 169 -0.58 -6.46 -10.55
N LYS A 170 -1.36 -6.47 -11.61
CA LYS A 170 -2.08 -7.66 -12.05
C LYS A 170 -1.13 -8.57 -12.84
N GLU A 171 -0.95 -9.77 -12.35
CA GLU A 171 -0.31 -10.86 -13.08
C GLU A 171 -1.36 -11.90 -13.45
N THR A 172 -1.38 -12.32 -14.71
CA THR A 172 -2.28 -13.38 -15.19
C THR A 172 -1.64 -14.73 -14.87
N LYS A 173 -2.40 -15.60 -14.23
CA LYS A 173 -2.01 -17.00 -14.00
C LYS A 173 -2.26 -17.84 -15.25
N GLU A 174 -1.80 -19.10 -15.21
CA GLU A 174 -1.96 -20.08 -16.28
C GLU A 174 -3.44 -20.37 -16.60
N ASP A 175 -4.32 -20.30 -15.59
CA ASP A 175 -5.77 -20.51 -15.70
C ASP A 175 -6.53 -19.28 -16.20
N GLY A 176 -5.84 -18.21 -16.58
CA GLY A 176 -6.42 -16.93 -16.99
C GLY A 176 -6.94 -16.06 -15.85
N THR A 177 -6.89 -16.53 -14.59
CA THR A 177 -7.26 -15.73 -13.43
C THR A 177 -6.14 -14.76 -13.02
N TRP A 178 -6.46 -13.81 -12.12
CA TRP A 178 -5.50 -12.83 -11.66
C TRP A 178 -4.79 -13.28 -10.38
N ALA A 179 -3.47 -13.18 -10.38
CA ALA A 179 -2.70 -13.28 -9.14
C ALA A 179 -3.05 -12.10 -8.21
N THR A 180 -3.23 -12.40 -6.93
CA THR A 180 -3.54 -11.40 -5.91
C THR A 180 -2.49 -11.45 -4.81
N TYR A 181 -2.24 -10.29 -4.19
CA TYR A 181 -1.40 -10.24 -3.01
C TYR A 181 -2.09 -10.93 -1.81
N THR A 182 -1.28 -11.45 -0.92
CA THR A 182 -1.69 -11.98 0.39
C THR A 182 -1.15 -11.11 1.50
N ARG A 183 -1.76 -11.17 2.68
CA ARG A 183 -1.32 -10.41 3.85
C ARG A 183 -1.63 -11.13 5.15
N SER A 184 -0.88 -10.82 6.18
CA SER A 184 -1.18 -11.29 7.53
C SER A 184 -2.47 -10.64 8.07
N ARG A 185 -3.19 -11.37 8.92
CA ARG A 185 -4.47 -10.90 9.50
C ARG A 185 -4.29 -9.88 10.62
N ASN A 186 -3.11 -9.81 11.21
CA ASN A 186 -2.76 -8.93 12.32
C ASN A 186 -2.31 -7.52 11.88
N LEU A 187 -2.41 -7.19 10.58
CA LEU A 187 -2.16 -5.84 10.11
C LEU A 187 -3.27 -4.89 10.56
N ILE A 188 -2.86 -3.74 11.08
CA ILE A 188 -3.76 -2.61 11.34
C ILE A 188 -4.34 -2.15 10.01
N THR A 189 -5.66 -2.16 9.89
CA THR A 189 -6.35 -1.59 8.73
C THR A 189 -6.75 -0.16 9.06
N PRO A 190 -6.09 0.87 8.47
CA PRO A 190 -6.36 2.25 8.80
C PRO A 190 -7.78 2.66 8.46
N LYS A 191 -8.44 3.31 9.41
CA LYS A 191 -9.74 3.93 9.20
C LYS A 191 -9.59 5.46 9.18
N PRO A 192 -10.34 6.18 8.35
CA PRO A 192 -10.28 7.63 8.33
C PRO A 192 -10.97 8.23 9.56
N ILE A 193 -10.41 9.32 10.05
CA ILE A 193 -11.12 10.26 10.92
C ILE A 193 -12.01 11.11 10.00
N ARG A 194 -13.30 10.90 10.09
CA ARG A 194 -14.28 11.60 9.25
C ARG A 194 -14.81 12.82 9.96
N LYS A 195 -14.74 13.98 9.28
CA LYS A 195 -15.31 15.27 9.73
C LYS A 195 -16.28 15.81 8.70
N VAL A 196 -17.41 16.31 9.16
CA VAL A 196 -18.35 17.09 8.33
C VAL A 196 -18.06 18.56 8.56
N ILE A 197 -17.70 19.27 7.49
CA ILE A 197 -17.35 20.68 7.54
C ILE A 197 -18.52 21.50 7.01
N ASN A 198 -19.05 22.41 7.84
CA ASN A 198 -20.18 23.25 7.46
C ASN A 198 -19.73 24.49 6.66
N ARG A 199 -19.08 24.21 5.52
CA ARG A 199 -18.68 25.21 4.51
C ARG A 199 -19.07 24.71 3.13
N LYS A 200 -19.39 25.64 2.22
CA LYS A 200 -19.77 25.30 0.83
C LYS A 200 -18.58 24.83 0.00
N ARG A 201 -17.37 25.33 0.26
CA ARG A 201 -16.16 25.04 -0.54
C ARG A 201 -14.94 24.92 0.37
N TRP A 202 -13.89 24.28 -0.11
CA TRP A 202 -12.55 24.28 0.48
C TRP A 202 -11.57 25.05 -0.40
N SER A 203 -10.40 25.40 0.12
CA SER A 203 -9.33 26.01 -0.66
C SER A 203 -8.75 24.97 -1.63
N MET A 204 -8.53 25.37 -2.88
CA MET A 204 -7.84 24.54 -3.88
C MET A 204 -6.36 24.36 -3.54
N ASP A 205 -5.79 25.31 -2.80
CA ASP A 205 -4.45 25.26 -2.24
C ASP A 205 -4.56 24.89 -0.73
N PRO A 206 -4.36 23.63 -0.37
CA PRO A 206 -4.48 23.18 1.01
C PRO A 206 -3.30 23.70 1.85
N LYS A 207 -3.57 24.03 3.12
CA LYS A 207 -2.53 24.41 4.07
C LYS A 207 -2.12 23.21 4.93
N PRO A 208 -0.83 23.05 5.23
CA PRO A 208 -0.38 21.97 6.09
C PRO A 208 -0.81 22.19 7.55
N LYS A 209 -0.88 21.12 8.32
CA LYS A 209 -0.97 21.18 9.78
C LYS A 209 0.38 21.62 10.37
N LYS A 210 0.33 22.15 11.60
CA LYS A 210 1.55 22.51 12.34
C LYS A 210 2.48 21.28 12.45
N GLY A 211 3.75 21.45 12.09
CA GLY A 211 4.75 20.41 12.07
C GLY A 211 4.71 19.50 10.83
N TYR A 212 3.88 19.82 9.83
CA TYR A 212 3.80 19.07 8.58
C TYR A 212 4.04 20.00 7.39
N TYR A 213 4.47 19.40 6.27
CA TYR A 213 4.48 20.06 4.97
C TYR A 213 3.61 19.26 3.98
N ILE A 214 3.15 19.94 2.92
CA ILE A 214 2.37 19.30 1.85
C ILE A 214 3.31 18.75 0.79
N VAL A 215 3.15 17.46 0.46
CA VAL A 215 3.79 16.85 -0.70
C VAL A 215 3.11 17.42 -1.96
N LYS A 216 3.79 18.35 -2.66
CA LYS A 216 3.19 19.15 -3.75
C LYS A 216 2.55 18.26 -4.83
N ASP A 217 3.24 17.22 -5.26
CA ASP A 217 2.78 16.31 -6.32
C ASP A 217 1.61 15.39 -5.88
N SER A 218 1.27 15.40 -4.59
CA SER A 218 0.12 14.67 -4.06
C SER A 218 -1.18 15.45 -4.13
N VAL A 219 -1.12 16.77 -4.39
CA VAL A 219 -2.30 17.63 -4.43
C VAL A 219 -3.07 17.39 -5.73
N VAL A 220 -4.23 16.79 -5.60
CA VAL A 220 -5.14 16.53 -6.71
C VAL A 220 -6.46 17.25 -6.44
N ASN A 221 -6.82 18.15 -7.32
CA ASN A 221 -8.14 18.77 -7.39
C ASN A 221 -8.85 18.23 -8.63
N GLY A 222 -9.98 17.58 -8.47
CA GLY A 222 -10.68 16.93 -9.58
C GLY A 222 -12.16 16.75 -9.33
N PHE A 223 -12.79 15.93 -10.16
CA PHE A 223 -14.19 15.54 -10.01
C PHE A 223 -14.28 14.06 -9.68
N ASN A 224 -15.11 13.73 -8.70
CA ASN A 224 -15.36 12.35 -8.33
C ASN A 224 -16.09 11.65 -9.49
N PRO A 225 -15.56 10.56 -10.04
CA PRO A 225 -16.10 9.92 -11.23
C PRO A 225 -17.46 9.24 -11.03
N VAL A 226 -17.93 9.13 -9.78
CA VAL A 226 -19.24 8.55 -9.43
C VAL A 226 -20.28 9.62 -9.18
N THR A 227 -19.93 10.63 -8.35
CA THR A 227 -20.86 11.69 -7.96
C THR A 227 -20.79 12.92 -8.83
N GLU A 228 -19.70 13.04 -9.61
CA GLU A 228 -19.39 14.18 -10.49
C GLU A 228 -19.21 15.50 -9.73
N TYR A 229 -19.21 15.46 -8.41
CA TYR A 229 -18.86 16.60 -7.57
C TYR A 229 -17.34 16.76 -7.46
N PRO A 230 -16.85 17.99 -7.23
CA PRO A 230 -15.45 18.22 -6.95
C PRO A 230 -14.96 17.37 -5.78
N TYR A 231 -13.71 16.93 -5.86
CA TYR A 231 -12.99 16.33 -4.74
C TYR A 231 -11.57 16.89 -4.69
N GLN A 232 -10.96 16.81 -3.52
CA GLN A 232 -9.56 17.13 -3.30
C GLN A 232 -8.90 15.99 -2.54
N HIS A 233 -7.68 15.67 -2.94
CA HIS A 233 -6.81 14.73 -2.24
C HIS A 233 -5.44 15.36 -2.09
N TYR A 234 -4.79 15.17 -0.93
CA TYR A 234 -3.40 15.55 -0.71
C TYR A 234 -2.79 14.78 0.46
N THR A 235 -1.47 14.74 0.48
CA THR A 235 -0.66 14.09 1.52
C THR A 235 0.19 15.14 2.23
N MET A 236 0.25 15.05 3.55
CA MET A 236 1.16 15.82 4.39
C MET A 236 2.16 14.89 5.03
N LYS A 237 3.42 15.33 5.16
CA LYS A 237 4.47 14.63 5.89
C LYS A 237 4.93 15.45 7.08
N LEU A 238 5.28 14.73 8.14
CA LEU A 238 5.89 15.33 9.33
C LEU A 238 7.24 15.96 8.93
N ILE A 239 7.49 17.17 9.38
CA ILE A 239 8.79 17.83 9.24
C ILE A 239 9.73 17.11 10.22
N ASP A 240 10.80 16.50 9.70
CA ASP A 240 11.82 15.87 10.54
C ASP A 240 12.72 16.97 11.13
N PRO A 241 12.76 17.17 12.45
CA PRO A 241 13.53 18.25 13.03
C PRO A 241 15.06 18.12 12.89
N GLY A 242 15.55 16.99 12.33
CA GLY A 242 16.96 16.69 12.09
C GLY A 242 17.35 16.49 10.63
N GLY A 243 16.44 16.67 9.68
CA GLY A 243 16.74 16.57 8.25
C GLY A 243 17.21 17.89 7.67
N ASP A 244 18.49 17.98 7.32
CA ASP A 244 19.02 19.05 6.47
C ASP A 244 18.17 19.18 5.21
N THR A 245 17.59 20.36 5.01
CA THR A 245 17.02 20.78 3.73
C THR A 245 18.20 21.10 2.79
N SER A 246 18.75 20.11 2.17
CA SER A 246 19.63 20.29 1.01
C SER A 246 18.84 20.21 -0.29
#